data_298e785d45cf5f41bbe833789a08b605
#
_entry.id   298e785d45cf5f41bbe833789a08b605
#
_cell.length_a   1.000
_cell.length_b   1.000
_cell.length_c   1.000
_cell.angle_alpha   90.00
_cell.angle_beta   90.00
_cell.angle_gamma   90.00
#
_symmetry.space_group_name_H-M   'P 1'
#
loop_
_entity.id
_entity.type
_entity.pdbx_description
1 polymer ?
#
loop_
_entity_poly.entity_id
_entity_poly.type
_entity_poly.pdbx_seq_one_letter_code
_entity_poly.pdbx_strand_id
1 'polypeptide(L)'
;MPDGSTGVNYGWSCREGMHDFLDGNACISTFTDPVLEYSHNSGTCSVTGGYVYRGGTLSIYGYYIYGDYCTGQIWLARQQGGIWSSEEWINGNPMDFGLSAFGQDENCELYMVNRSTRTLFRITDSEFLFGGGFESQHCR
;
A
#
# COMPACT_ATOMS: atom_id res chain seq x y z
N MET A 1 9.96 -5.20 -7.19
CA MET A 1 8.81 -5.98 -7.70
C MET A 1 9.32 -7.32 -8.12
N PRO A 2 8.62 -8.43 -7.83
CA PRO A 2 8.90 -9.67 -8.55
C PRO A 2 8.84 -9.37 -10.03
N ASP A 3 9.58 -10.10 -10.82
CA ASP A 3 9.92 -9.89 -12.24
C ASP A 3 8.74 -9.78 -13.22
N GLY A 4 7.53 -9.57 -12.75
CA GLY A 4 6.34 -9.50 -13.60
C GLY A 4 5.93 -10.84 -14.21
N SER A 5 6.45 -11.95 -13.68
CA SER A 5 6.04 -13.28 -14.13
C SER A 5 4.54 -13.45 -13.87
N THR A 6 3.80 -13.67 -14.94
CA THR A 6 2.37 -14.00 -14.86
C THR A 6 2.21 -15.40 -14.27
N GLY A 7 1.27 -15.55 -13.33
CA GLY A 7 0.97 -16.87 -12.76
C GLY A 7 1.72 -17.23 -11.48
N VAL A 8 2.30 -16.25 -10.77
CA VAL A 8 2.88 -16.47 -9.46
C VAL A 8 1.77 -16.88 -8.47
N ASN A 9 2.01 -17.97 -7.74
CA ASN A 9 1.09 -18.46 -6.72
C ASN A 9 1.54 -17.94 -5.34
N TYR A 10 0.77 -17.02 -4.76
CA TYR A 10 1.01 -16.47 -3.42
C TYR A 10 0.34 -17.26 -2.29
N GLY A 11 -0.31 -18.36 -2.63
CA GLY A 11 -0.74 -19.38 -1.68
C GLY A 11 -2.13 -19.24 -1.08
N TRP A 12 -2.88 -18.19 -1.40
CA TRP A 12 -4.25 -18.10 -0.91
C TRP A 12 -5.11 -19.28 -1.42
N SER A 13 -5.84 -19.96 -0.57
CA SER A 13 -6.15 -19.80 0.87
C SER A 13 -5.33 -20.72 1.80
N CYS A 14 -4.29 -21.34 1.32
CA CYS A 14 -3.38 -22.14 2.14
C CYS A 14 -2.47 -21.26 3.00
N ARG A 15 -2.18 -20.08 2.52
CA ARG A 15 -1.30 -19.09 3.15
C ARG A 15 -2.04 -17.76 3.31
N GLU A 16 -1.75 -17.09 4.44
CA GLU A 16 -2.04 -15.68 4.65
C GLU A 16 -0.76 -15.00 5.13
N GLY A 17 -0.23 -14.08 4.31
CA GLY A 17 1.11 -13.57 4.52
C GLY A 17 2.16 -14.68 4.42
N MET A 18 3.08 -14.75 5.38
CA MET A 18 4.10 -15.80 5.50
C MET A 18 3.61 -17.00 6.34
N HIS A 19 2.34 -17.02 6.74
CA HIS A 19 1.78 -17.98 7.67
C HIS A 19 0.82 -18.97 7.00
N ASP A 20 0.69 -20.17 7.56
CA ASP A 20 -0.31 -21.13 7.15
C ASP A 20 -1.70 -20.65 7.62
N PHE A 21 -2.68 -20.61 6.70
CA PHE A 21 -4.03 -20.15 6.98
C PHE A 21 -5.03 -21.32 7.10
N LEU A 22 -5.04 -22.21 6.11
CA LEU A 22 -5.86 -23.40 6.17
C LEU A 22 -5.00 -24.62 6.49
N ASP A 23 -5.36 -25.34 7.55
CA ASP A 23 -4.83 -26.66 7.83
C ASP A 23 -5.31 -27.64 6.76
N GLY A 24 -4.40 -28.25 6.05
CA GLY A 24 -4.83 -29.36 5.23
C GLY A 24 -3.86 -29.88 4.19
N ASN A 25 -3.97 -31.18 3.98
CA ASN A 25 -3.25 -31.94 2.95
C ASN A 25 -3.55 -31.49 1.51
N ALA A 26 -4.40 -30.47 1.31
CA ALA A 26 -4.72 -29.89 0.02
C ALA A 26 -3.71 -28.82 -0.44
N CYS A 27 -2.87 -28.33 0.48
CA CYS A 27 -1.90 -27.26 0.23
C CYS A 27 -0.54 -27.83 -0.18
N ILE A 28 -0.48 -28.50 -1.31
CA ILE A 28 0.71 -29.20 -1.81
C ILE A 28 1.50 -28.43 -2.89
N SER A 29 1.24 -27.15 -3.05
CA SER A 29 1.88 -26.31 -4.06
C SER A 29 3.07 -25.54 -3.50
N THR A 30 3.97 -25.12 -4.40
CA THR A 30 5.00 -24.13 -4.07
C THR A 30 4.37 -22.73 -4.09
N PHE A 31 4.63 -21.95 -3.07
CA PHE A 31 4.13 -20.58 -2.94
C PHE A 31 5.30 -19.59 -2.97
N THR A 32 5.02 -18.37 -3.39
CA THR A 32 5.93 -17.24 -3.26
C THR A 32 5.51 -16.43 -2.07
N ASP A 33 6.39 -16.28 -1.09
CA ASP A 33 6.13 -15.47 0.10
C ASP A 33 6.02 -13.98 -0.28
N PRO A 34 5.21 -13.21 0.47
CA PRO A 34 5.16 -11.76 0.30
C PRO A 34 6.49 -11.12 0.74
N VAL A 35 6.80 -9.96 0.19
CA VAL A 35 8.00 -9.19 0.56
C VAL A 35 7.84 -8.44 1.88
N LEU A 36 6.61 -8.20 2.30
CA LEU A 36 6.21 -7.52 3.53
C LEU A 36 4.90 -8.11 4.03
N GLU A 37 4.72 -8.11 5.33
CA GLU A 37 3.45 -8.42 5.98
C GLU A 37 3.27 -7.55 7.23
N TYR A 38 2.04 -7.45 7.71
CA TYR A 38 1.72 -6.91 9.03
C TYR A 38 0.62 -7.75 9.67
N SER A 39 0.58 -7.76 10.99
CA SER A 39 -0.38 -8.58 11.73
C SER A 39 -1.73 -7.86 11.89
N HIS A 40 -2.82 -8.63 11.87
CA HIS A 40 -4.17 -8.16 12.16
C HIS A 40 -4.42 -8.00 13.67
N ASN A 41 -3.54 -7.29 14.35
CA ASN A 41 -3.73 -6.90 15.75
C ASN A 41 -3.96 -5.39 15.84
N SER A 42 -4.35 -4.91 16.99
CA SER A 42 -4.58 -3.47 17.22
C SER A 42 -5.59 -2.81 16.27
N GLY A 43 -6.52 -3.59 15.71
CA GLY A 43 -7.60 -3.08 14.87
C GLY A 43 -7.35 -3.14 13.37
N THR A 44 -6.16 -3.46 12.92
CA THR A 44 -5.88 -3.70 11.49
C THR A 44 -6.61 -4.93 10.98
N CYS A 45 -7.05 -4.90 9.73
CA CYS A 45 -7.89 -5.97 9.20
C CYS A 45 -7.73 -6.29 7.71
N SER A 46 -7.34 -5.34 6.89
CA SER A 46 -7.31 -5.55 5.44
C SER A 46 -6.38 -4.57 4.74
N VAL A 47 -5.37 -5.10 4.08
CA VAL A 47 -4.45 -4.28 3.29
C VAL A 47 -5.16 -3.67 2.09
N THR A 48 -4.99 -2.37 1.93
CA THR A 48 -5.32 -1.64 0.71
C THR A 48 -4.03 -1.33 -0.02
N GLY A 49 -3.88 -1.93 -1.19
CA GLY A 49 -2.71 -1.72 -2.03
C GLY A 49 -2.67 -0.35 -2.66
N GLY A 50 -1.51 0.06 -3.09
CA GLY A 50 -1.17 1.40 -3.51
C GLY A 50 -0.23 1.45 -4.71
N TYR A 51 0.63 2.42 -4.70
CA TYR A 51 1.53 2.75 -5.79
C TYR A 51 2.93 3.05 -5.31
N VAL A 52 3.91 2.89 -6.18
CA VAL A 52 5.22 3.49 -5.97
C VAL A 52 5.13 4.96 -6.36
N TYR A 53 5.40 5.86 -5.40
CA TYR A 53 5.35 7.29 -5.66
C TYR A 53 6.47 7.72 -6.63
N ARG A 54 6.09 8.44 -7.68
CA ARG A 54 6.99 8.98 -8.70
C ARG A 54 6.69 10.44 -9.05
N GLY A 55 5.92 11.13 -8.22
CA GLY A 55 5.64 12.56 -8.36
C GLY A 55 6.88 13.42 -8.11
N GLY A 56 6.77 14.72 -8.40
CA GLY A 56 7.94 15.55 -8.65
C GLY A 56 8.76 16.00 -7.45
N THR A 57 8.23 16.05 -6.25
CA THR A 57 8.87 16.87 -5.20
C THR A 57 8.90 16.28 -3.80
N LEU A 58 8.31 15.12 -3.56
CA LEU A 58 8.20 14.61 -2.21
C LEU A 58 9.43 13.78 -1.78
N SER A 59 9.78 13.83 -0.50
CA SER A 59 10.82 13.04 0.13
C SER A 59 10.58 11.52 0.04
N ILE A 60 9.32 11.13 -0.25
CA ILE A 60 8.87 9.76 -0.41
C ILE A 60 9.03 9.20 -1.83
N TYR A 61 9.77 9.89 -2.71
CA TYR A 61 10.03 9.39 -4.06
C TYR A 61 10.64 7.98 -4.05
N GLY A 62 10.03 7.07 -4.81
CA GLY A 62 10.46 5.67 -4.90
C GLY A 62 9.93 4.75 -3.82
N TYR A 63 9.21 5.26 -2.82
CA TYR A 63 8.53 4.41 -1.85
C TYR A 63 7.23 3.85 -2.42
N TYR A 64 6.95 2.59 -2.10
CA TYR A 64 5.63 1.99 -2.26
C TYR A 64 4.75 2.38 -1.08
N ILE A 65 3.59 2.96 -1.36
CA ILE A 65 2.65 3.45 -0.36
C ILE A 65 1.45 2.52 -0.32
N TYR A 66 1.11 2.04 0.86
CA TYR A 66 -0.04 1.17 1.10
C TYR A 66 -0.63 1.46 2.49
N GLY A 67 -1.80 0.91 2.77
CA GLY A 67 -2.43 1.14 4.06
C GLY A 67 -3.41 0.06 4.47
N ASP A 68 -4.03 0.24 5.62
CA ASP A 68 -5.05 -0.64 6.17
C ASP A 68 -6.43 0.01 6.12
N TYR A 69 -7.43 -0.77 5.67
CA TYR A 69 -8.81 -0.30 5.54
C TYR A 69 -9.45 0.04 6.90
N CYS A 70 -9.19 -0.78 7.93
CA CYS A 70 -9.86 -0.65 9.22
C CYS A 70 -9.31 0.49 10.06
N THR A 71 -8.00 0.63 10.09
CA THR A 71 -7.34 1.65 10.91
C THR A 71 -7.04 2.92 10.12
N GLY A 72 -6.99 2.82 8.78
CA GLY A 72 -6.49 3.88 7.92
C GLY A 72 -4.97 4.12 8.04
N GLN A 73 -4.25 3.31 8.79
CA GLN A 73 -2.79 3.40 8.86
C GLN A 73 -2.16 3.34 7.48
N ILE A 74 -1.15 4.16 7.26
CA ILE A 74 -0.39 4.23 6.01
C ILE A 74 1.05 3.85 6.28
N TRP A 75 1.62 3.06 5.38
CA TRP A 75 3.02 2.66 5.43
C TRP A 75 3.75 3.05 4.16
N LEU A 76 5.03 3.38 4.34
CA LEU A 76 6.02 3.56 3.30
C LEU A 76 6.91 2.33 3.25
N ALA A 77 7.03 1.71 2.09
CA ALA A 77 7.90 0.57 1.90
C ALA A 77 8.90 0.82 0.77
N ARG A 78 10.12 0.32 0.94
CA ARG A 78 11.14 0.35 -0.11
C ARG A 78 12.09 -0.82 -0.03
N GLN A 79 12.73 -1.10 -1.13
CA GLN A 79 13.81 -2.10 -1.20
C GLN A 79 15.17 -1.40 -1.21
N GLN A 80 16.06 -1.83 -0.33
CA GLN A 80 17.46 -1.40 -0.31
C GLN A 80 18.36 -2.64 -0.19
N GLY A 81 19.34 -2.77 -1.07
CA GLY A 81 20.24 -3.92 -1.08
C GLY A 81 19.54 -5.28 -1.18
N GLY A 82 18.39 -5.36 -1.82
CA GLY A 82 17.59 -6.58 -1.92
C GLY A 82 16.63 -6.83 -0.75
N ILE A 83 16.70 -6.06 0.31
CA ILE A 83 15.87 -6.21 1.50
C ILE A 83 14.75 -5.18 1.48
N TRP A 84 13.51 -5.64 1.69
CA TRP A 84 12.36 -4.78 1.87
C TRP A 84 12.22 -4.35 3.32
N SER A 85 11.89 -3.09 3.52
CA SER A 85 11.53 -2.52 4.81
C SER A 85 10.28 -1.66 4.68
N SER A 86 9.53 -1.56 5.76
CA SER A 86 8.33 -0.74 5.84
C SER A 86 8.34 0.03 7.14
N GLU A 87 7.88 1.27 7.09
CA GLU A 87 7.71 2.14 8.25
C GLU A 87 6.33 2.78 8.21
N GLU A 88 5.73 2.99 9.36
CA GLU A 88 4.48 3.72 9.47
C GLU A 88 4.74 5.21 9.17
N TRP A 89 3.99 5.75 8.21
CA TRP A 89 4.22 7.11 7.75
C TRP A 89 3.39 8.16 8.50
N ILE A 90 2.19 7.80 8.95
CA ILE A 90 1.27 8.73 9.56
C ILE A 90 0.97 8.30 10.99
N ASN A 91 1.60 8.99 11.93
CA ASN A 91 1.20 8.97 13.33
C ASN A 91 0.06 9.98 13.53
N GLY A 92 -1.11 9.51 13.89
CA GLY A 92 -2.27 10.40 14.09
C GLY A 92 -3.05 10.61 12.79
N ASN A 93 -3.59 9.62 12.39
CA ASN A 93 -4.38 9.26 11.24
C ASN A 93 -5.44 10.28 10.82
N PRO A 94 -5.31 10.99 9.67
CA PRO A 94 -6.42 11.76 9.13
C PRO A 94 -7.53 10.87 8.57
N MET A 95 -7.30 9.57 8.55
CA MET A 95 -8.13 8.59 7.88
C MET A 95 -8.88 7.68 8.85
N ASP A 96 -9.05 8.01 10.10
CA ASP A 96 -9.68 7.24 11.19
C ASP A 96 -10.26 5.85 10.86
N PHE A 97 -10.61 5.57 9.61
CA PHE A 97 -11.26 4.35 9.13
C PHE A 97 -11.68 4.49 7.67
N GLY A 98 -11.54 3.42 6.88
CA GLY A 98 -12.15 3.35 5.54
C GLY A 98 -11.29 3.78 4.36
N LEU A 99 -9.97 3.62 4.47
CA LEU A 99 -9.07 3.71 3.31
C LEU A 99 -9.42 2.63 2.29
N SER A 100 -10.08 2.99 1.21
CA SER A 100 -10.67 2.02 0.28
C SER A 100 -9.96 1.91 -1.06
N ALA A 101 -9.17 2.90 -1.44
CA ALA A 101 -8.43 2.88 -2.69
C ALA A 101 -7.30 3.91 -2.70
N PHE A 102 -6.32 3.65 -3.56
CA PHE A 102 -5.34 4.61 -4.03
C PHE A 102 -5.56 4.87 -5.52
N GLY A 103 -5.15 6.03 -5.97
CA GLY A 103 -5.10 6.42 -7.37
C GLY A 103 -3.89 7.27 -7.68
N GLN A 104 -3.54 7.35 -8.96
CA GLN A 104 -2.42 8.15 -9.43
C GLN A 104 -2.89 8.99 -10.62
N ASP A 105 -2.50 10.26 -10.65
CA ASP A 105 -2.72 11.11 -11.80
C ASP A 105 -1.59 11.05 -12.83
N GLU A 106 -1.72 11.80 -13.90
CA GLU A 106 -0.75 11.88 -14.99
C GLU A 106 0.60 12.50 -14.61
N ASN A 107 0.65 13.20 -13.47
CA ASN A 107 1.86 13.76 -12.88
C ASN A 107 2.52 12.84 -11.86
N CYS A 108 2.03 11.60 -11.73
CA CYS A 108 2.44 10.63 -10.72
C CYS A 108 2.15 11.06 -9.28
N GLU A 109 1.27 12.02 -9.09
CA GLU A 109 0.80 12.38 -7.76
C GLU A 109 -0.21 11.35 -7.26
N LEU A 110 -0.12 11.03 -5.98
CA LEU A 110 -0.95 9.99 -5.41
C LEU A 110 -2.13 10.57 -4.62
N TYR A 111 -3.22 9.84 -4.73
CA TYR A 111 -4.48 10.14 -4.06
C TYR A 111 -4.96 8.94 -3.28
N MET A 112 -5.69 9.19 -2.19
CA MET A 112 -6.34 8.19 -1.37
C MET A 112 -7.82 8.50 -1.24
N VAL A 113 -8.64 7.46 -1.21
CA VAL A 113 -10.08 7.57 -1.01
C VAL A 113 -10.45 7.06 0.37
N ASN A 114 -11.07 7.92 1.16
CA ASN A 114 -11.78 7.51 2.37
C ASN A 114 -13.26 7.29 2.05
N ARG A 115 -13.67 6.02 2.08
CA ARG A 115 -15.06 5.64 1.82
C ARG A 115 -16.02 6.15 2.88
N SER A 116 -15.60 6.19 4.14
CA SER A 116 -16.47 6.53 5.26
C SER A 116 -16.84 8.02 5.27
N THR A 117 -15.86 8.89 5.01
CA THR A 117 -16.06 10.34 4.90
C THR A 117 -16.40 10.80 3.50
N ARG A 118 -16.26 9.93 2.48
CA ARG A 118 -16.43 10.25 1.05
C ARG A 118 -15.45 11.33 0.58
N THR A 119 -14.23 11.27 1.08
CA THR A 119 -13.20 12.27 0.84
C THR A 119 -12.10 11.70 -0.04
N LEU A 120 -11.64 12.52 -0.99
CA LEU A 120 -10.43 12.30 -1.75
C LEU A 120 -9.30 13.14 -1.15
N PHE A 121 -8.19 12.49 -0.80
CA PHE A 121 -6.99 13.13 -0.28
C PHE A 121 -5.88 13.04 -1.33
N ARG A 122 -5.12 14.12 -1.50
CA ARG A 122 -3.84 14.09 -2.20
C ARG A 122 -2.73 13.89 -1.19
N ILE A 123 -1.75 13.04 -1.52
CA ILE A 123 -0.57 12.83 -0.69
C ILE A 123 0.42 13.98 -0.89
N THR A 124 0.89 14.57 0.22
CA THR A 124 1.87 15.67 0.22
C THR A 124 2.88 15.47 1.36
N ASP A 125 4.05 16.14 1.31
CA ASP A 125 5.13 15.99 2.32
C ASP A 125 4.76 16.53 3.70
N SER A 126 3.91 17.53 3.79
CA SER A 126 3.76 18.30 5.01
C SER A 126 2.43 18.10 5.70
N GLU A 127 1.40 17.77 4.99
CA GLU A 127 0.05 17.52 5.49
C GLU A 127 -0.86 17.18 4.31
N PHE A 128 -2.01 16.55 4.59
CA PHE A 128 -3.02 16.32 3.56
C PHE A 128 -3.72 17.64 3.21
N LEU A 129 -3.38 18.23 2.08
CA LEU A 129 -4.03 19.45 1.63
C LEU A 129 -5.09 19.13 0.56
N PHE A 130 -6.26 19.73 0.76
CA PHE A 130 -7.28 19.81 -0.26
C PHE A 130 -6.90 20.86 -1.29
N GLY A 131 -6.96 20.54 -2.56
CA GLY A 131 -7.15 21.56 -3.59
C GLY A 131 -6.09 21.72 -4.64
N GLY A 132 -6.49 21.54 -5.82
CA GLY A 132 -6.47 22.25 -7.06
C GLY A 132 -5.15 22.76 -7.65
N GLY A 133 -4.85 22.28 -8.84
CA GLY A 133 -3.91 22.86 -9.79
C GLY A 133 -3.12 21.76 -10.50
N PHE A 134 -3.48 21.45 -11.73
CA PHE A 134 -2.78 20.47 -12.55
C PHE A 134 -1.74 21.17 -13.41
N GLU A 135 -0.48 20.79 -13.29
CA GLU A 135 0.55 21.01 -14.31
C GLU A 135 1.09 19.65 -14.75
N SER A 136 1.18 19.45 -16.05
CA SER A 136 1.41 18.14 -16.66
C SER A 136 2.87 17.73 -16.70
N GLN A 137 3.22 16.67 -15.97
CA GLN A 137 4.39 15.84 -16.26
C GLN A 137 3.90 14.39 -16.35
N HIS A 138 4.29 13.67 -17.38
CA HIS A 138 3.83 12.31 -17.61
C HIS A 138 4.56 11.32 -16.72
N CYS A 139 3.82 10.42 -16.07
CA CYS A 139 4.36 9.25 -15.39
C CYS A 139 5.07 8.31 -16.38
N ARG A 140 6.35 8.04 -16.15
CA ARG A 140 7.14 7.05 -16.91
C ARG A 140 7.54 5.87 -16.05
#